data_f60ee21072279738194e0a823c9be46a
#
_entry.id   f60ee21072279738194e0a823c9be46a
#
_cell.length_a   1.000
_cell.length_b   1.000
_cell.length_c   1.000
_cell.angle_alpha   90.00
_cell.angle_beta   90.00
_cell.angle_gamma   90.00
#
_symmetry.space_group_name_H-M   'P 1'
#
loop_
_entity.id
_entity.type
_entity.pdbx_description
1 polymer ?
#
loop_
_entity_poly.entity_id
_entity_poly.type
_entity_poly.pdbx_seq_one_letter_code
_entity_poly.pdbx_strand_id
1 'polypeptide(L)'
;MKVKVSDYIADFLVKKGITHVFTVVGGGAMHLNDSLGHHEKITSIYCHHEQAAAMAAEAYARVHGRMAALCVTSGPGAINALNGVAGAYQDSIPLLVLSGQMKSSLTVRASGLPLRTLGGQEFDIVTALDNMTKYREMIVEPQKIPFALVKAYHLAKSGRPGPSWLDLPLDIQGSFIDDDLPGFKPHAQEEYADVEKAAHHVLEKLRSAERPVLYAGNGIRLAGAAPLVEELAQRLSMPVVTCWDSIDLIATGHPYYCGRGGTMGDRAGNFAVQNSDLLLSIGSRLSIYQVGYDVRLWARAAYTIVNDIDPAELKKPTIRVDYPVCADAADFMRALLAAAKEDEPKENGAWLAQCRRWKSEYPVVRPEQKEAAGKTNVYAFMDALSRALPEGSTTVVTNGSASVVGSQSYFIKEGSRFLMNCGISSMGYGLPAAVGAAVASGESVVCLEGDGSIMMNLQELQTVVTNGLPVKLFVINNNGYHQIRQTQKNVFGNALIGVGPESGDLGFPSFERIARAFEMPYIKISSNAELHEKIAQALREPGYVLTEVFVTEEQKFEPKSATKRLPDGRLTSPPLEDLAPFLPREELARNMYIPLIEPDGGKA
;
A
#
# COMPACT_ATOMS: atom_id res chain seq x y z
N MET A 1 -18.40 -28.20 26.63
CA MET A 1 -19.81 -28.09 26.08
C MET A 1 -19.73 -28.30 24.57
N LYS A 2 -20.78 -28.85 23.93
CA LYS A 2 -20.81 -29.02 22.47
C LYS A 2 -21.23 -27.70 21.82
N VAL A 3 -20.43 -27.19 20.90
CA VAL A 3 -20.69 -25.97 20.13
C VAL A 3 -20.58 -26.25 18.62
N LYS A 4 -21.45 -25.65 17.83
CA LYS A 4 -21.38 -25.74 16.35
C LYS A 4 -20.10 -25.08 15.86
N VAL A 5 -19.41 -25.68 14.90
CA VAL A 5 -18.12 -25.18 14.41
C VAL A 5 -18.22 -23.74 13.89
N SER A 6 -19.23 -23.39 13.12
CA SER A 6 -19.40 -22.02 12.62
C SER A 6 -19.63 -21.00 13.74
N ASP A 7 -20.32 -21.36 14.82
CA ASP A 7 -20.51 -20.51 16.00
C ASP A 7 -19.19 -20.36 16.80
N TYR A 8 -18.45 -21.47 16.98
CA TYR A 8 -17.12 -21.44 17.57
C TYR A 8 -16.16 -20.50 16.81
N ILE A 9 -16.22 -20.50 15.48
CA ILE A 9 -15.42 -19.60 14.62
C ILE A 9 -15.81 -18.15 14.91
N ALA A 10 -17.10 -17.82 14.93
CA ALA A 10 -17.57 -16.46 15.22
C ALA A 10 -17.10 -15.99 16.62
N ASP A 11 -17.28 -16.82 17.64
CA ASP A 11 -16.78 -16.55 18.99
C ASP A 11 -15.26 -16.36 19.05
N PHE A 12 -14.51 -17.18 18.29
CA PHE A 12 -13.06 -17.08 18.20
C PHE A 12 -12.64 -15.72 17.61
N LEU A 13 -13.27 -15.27 16.52
CA LEU A 13 -13.00 -13.97 15.91
C LEU A 13 -13.16 -12.86 16.95
N VAL A 14 -14.28 -12.83 17.65
CA VAL A 14 -14.55 -11.83 18.72
C VAL A 14 -13.51 -11.89 19.84
N LYS A 15 -13.17 -13.10 20.33
CA LYS A 15 -12.12 -13.30 21.35
C LYS A 15 -10.75 -12.76 20.89
N LYS A 16 -10.49 -12.73 19.59
CA LYS A 16 -9.25 -12.18 19.00
C LYS A 16 -9.35 -10.70 18.63
N GLY A 17 -10.48 -10.06 18.90
CA GLY A 17 -10.72 -8.65 18.59
C GLY A 17 -11.05 -8.39 17.12
N ILE A 18 -11.40 -9.44 16.36
CA ILE A 18 -11.87 -9.34 14.97
C ILE A 18 -13.39 -9.18 15.04
N THR A 19 -13.86 -7.95 14.88
CA THR A 19 -15.28 -7.59 15.03
C THR A 19 -15.94 -7.24 13.69
N HIS A 20 -15.18 -7.19 12.61
CA HIS A 20 -15.69 -6.91 11.28
C HIS A 20 -15.34 -8.03 10.30
N VAL A 21 -16.33 -8.43 9.51
CA VAL A 21 -16.21 -9.44 8.47
C VAL A 21 -16.70 -8.84 7.15
N PHE A 22 -15.87 -8.88 6.13
CA PHE A 22 -16.26 -8.50 4.77
C PHE A 22 -16.65 -9.76 4.00
N THR A 23 -17.75 -9.71 3.26
CA THR A 23 -18.29 -10.95 2.71
C THR A 23 -19.19 -10.74 1.49
N VAL A 24 -19.28 -11.78 0.68
CA VAL A 24 -20.38 -12.04 -0.24
C VAL A 24 -20.97 -13.40 0.13
N VAL A 25 -22.26 -13.47 0.40
CA VAL A 25 -22.92 -14.70 0.84
C VAL A 25 -22.97 -15.75 -0.27
N GLY A 26 -22.93 -17.05 0.12
CA GLY A 26 -23.06 -18.13 -0.85
C GLY A 26 -23.25 -19.49 -0.22
N GLY A 27 -23.80 -20.44 -1.00
CA GLY A 27 -24.23 -21.75 -0.51
C GLY A 27 -23.12 -22.57 0.15
N GLY A 28 -21.87 -22.51 -0.38
CA GLY A 28 -20.73 -23.23 0.19
C GLY A 28 -20.28 -22.70 1.57
N ALA A 29 -20.69 -21.50 1.95
CA ALA A 29 -20.38 -20.85 3.24
C ALA A 29 -21.63 -20.60 4.10
N MET A 30 -22.74 -21.30 3.86
CA MET A 30 -24.02 -20.94 4.47
C MET A 30 -24.03 -20.96 5.98
N HIS A 31 -23.35 -21.92 6.64
CA HIS A 31 -23.27 -21.96 8.10
C HIS A 31 -22.36 -20.86 8.67
N LEU A 32 -21.26 -20.52 7.95
CA LEU A 32 -20.41 -19.39 8.31
C LEU A 32 -21.20 -18.06 8.18
N ASN A 33 -21.89 -17.86 7.05
CA ASN A 33 -22.66 -16.63 6.83
C ASN A 33 -23.77 -16.46 7.88
N ASP A 34 -24.45 -17.56 8.28
CA ASP A 34 -25.48 -17.55 9.31
C ASP A 34 -24.89 -17.16 10.69
N SER A 35 -23.84 -17.87 11.13
CA SER A 35 -23.22 -17.62 12.44
C SER A 35 -22.55 -16.25 12.53
N LEU A 36 -21.88 -15.79 11.46
CA LEU A 36 -21.23 -14.47 11.43
C LEU A 36 -22.25 -13.34 11.33
N GLY A 37 -23.31 -13.52 10.51
CA GLY A 37 -24.34 -12.49 10.29
C GLY A 37 -25.26 -12.29 11.49
N HIS A 38 -25.47 -13.27 12.32
CA HIS A 38 -26.33 -13.19 13.51
C HIS A 38 -25.55 -13.00 14.83
N HIS A 39 -24.24 -12.96 14.78
CA HIS A 39 -23.44 -12.79 16.01
C HIS A 39 -23.46 -11.31 16.48
N GLU A 40 -23.97 -11.06 17.70
CA GLU A 40 -24.21 -9.71 18.25
C GLU A 40 -22.99 -8.77 18.26
N LYS A 41 -21.75 -9.32 18.28
CA LYS A 41 -20.51 -8.54 18.36
C LYS A 41 -19.73 -8.52 17.04
N ILE A 42 -20.32 -9.02 15.96
CA ILE A 42 -19.72 -8.99 14.62
C ILE A 42 -20.56 -8.10 13.72
N THR A 43 -19.92 -7.17 13.05
CA THR A 43 -20.50 -6.39 11.96
C THR A 43 -20.07 -7.00 10.63
N SER A 44 -21.03 -7.54 9.88
CA SER A 44 -20.79 -8.07 8.54
C SER A 44 -21.05 -6.97 7.50
N ILE A 45 -20.04 -6.68 6.68
CA ILE A 45 -20.13 -5.76 5.55
C ILE A 45 -20.31 -6.57 4.28
N TYR A 46 -21.49 -6.48 3.69
CA TYR A 46 -21.84 -7.20 2.47
C TYR A 46 -21.43 -6.39 1.25
N CYS A 47 -20.47 -6.91 0.50
CA CYS A 47 -20.00 -6.36 -0.78
C CYS A 47 -20.72 -7.00 -1.96
N HIS A 48 -20.53 -6.45 -3.15
CA HIS A 48 -21.10 -6.98 -4.39
C HIS A 48 -20.13 -7.85 -5.20
N HIS A 49 -18.85 -7.88 -4.77
CA HIS A 49 -17.82 -8.73 -5.37
C HIS A 49 -16.77 -9.12 -4.32
N GLU A 50 -16.28 -10.36 -4.35
CA GLU A 50 -15.34 -10.88 -3.35
C GLU A 50 -13.95 -10.24 -3.46
N GLN A 51 -13.55 -9.80 -4.66
CA GLN A 51 -12.35 -8.98 -4.84
C GLN A 51 -12.44 -7.69 -4.01
N ALA A 52 -13.59 -7.03 -4.08
CA ALA A 52 -13.85 -5.82 -3.31
C ALA A 52 -13.90 -6.09 -1.81
N ALA A 53 -14.55 -7.19 -1.39
CA ALA A 53 -14.57 -7.61 0.01
C ALA A 53 -13.16 -7.84 0.57
N ALA A 54 -12.27 -8.48 -0.22
CA ALA A 54 -10.88 -8.72 0.15
C ALA A 54 -10.07 -7.41 0.26
N MET A 55 -10.23 -6.49 -0.69
CA MET A 55 -9.57 -5.18 -0.68
C MET A 55 -10.08 -4.30 0.48
N ALA A 56 -11.38 -4.36 0.79
CA ALA A 56 -11.95 -3.64 1.93
C ALA A 56 -11.44 -4.19 3.27
N ALA A 57 -11.38 -5.51 3.43
CA ALA A 57 -10.81 -6.15 4.61
C ALA A 57 -9.33 -5.78 4.81
N GLU A 58 -8.55 -5.72 3.73
CA GLU A 58 -7.16 -5.31 3.73
C GLU A 58 -7.01 -3.85 4.19
N ALA A 59 -7.75 -2.92 3.61
CA ALA A 59 -7.71 -1.50 3.98
C ALA A 59 -8.22 -1.25 5.41
N TYR A 60 -9.23 -2.01 5.86
CA TYR A 60 -9.66 -2.00 7.26
C TYR A 60 -8.48 -2.33 8.18
N ALA A 61 -7.72 -3.39 7.89
CA ALA A 61 -6.58 -3.79 8.71
C ALA A 61 -5.48 -2.72 8.73
N ARG A 62 -5.23 -2.03 7.61
CA ARG A 62 -4.27 -0.90 7.54
C ARG A 62 -4.65 0.28 8.43
N VAL A 63 -5.94 0.63 8.47
CA VAL A 63 -6.43 1.79 9.21
C VAL A 63 -6.62 1.46 10.68
N HIS A 64 -7.30 0.36 10.98
CA HIS A 64 -7.62 -0.02 12.36
C HIS A 64 -6.41 -0.55 13.14
N GLY A 65 -5.35 -1.03 12.45
CA GLY A 65 -4.21 -1.71 13.08
C GLY A 65 -4.55 -3.10 13.63
N ARG A 66 -5.76 -3.63 13.32
CA ARG A 66 -6.21 -4.97 13.72
C ARG A 66 -6.66 -5.74 12.49
N MET A 67 -6.45 -7.05 12.53
CA MET A 67 -6.87 -7.96 11.47
C MET A 67 -8.39 -7.91 11.27
N ALA A 68 -8.84 -7.88 10.00
CA ALA A 68 -10.21 -8.16 9.61
C ALA A 68 -10.36 -9.63 9.19
N ALA A 69 -11.59 -10.11 9.13
CA ALA A 69 -11.91 -11.38 8.49
C ALA A 69 -12.57 -11.16 7.12
N LEU A 70 -12.24 -12.04 6.18
CA LEU A 70 -12.90 -12.17 4.89
C LEU A 70 -13.63 -13.51 4.88
N CYS A 71 -14.93 -13.52 4.58
CA CYS A 71 -15.69 -14.76 4.40
C CYS A 71 -16.21 -14.84 2.97
N VAL A 72 -15.88 -15.93 2.26
CA VAL A 72 -16.29 -16.16 0.86
C VAL A 72 -16.83 -17.57 0.66
N THR A 73 -17.62 -17.77 -0.37
CA THR A 73 -18.14 -19.10 -0.72
C THR A 73 -17.14 -19.92 -1.52
N SER A 74 -17.48 -21.18 -1.79
CA SER A 74 -16.68 -22.10 -2.62
C SER A 74 -16.53 -21.63 -4.07
N GLY A 75 -15.55 -22.17 -4.77
CA GLY A 75 -15.35 -21.98 -6.21
C GLY A 75 -15.14 -20.51 -6.59
N PRO A 76 -16.07 -19.91 -7.36
CA PRO A 76 -15.91 -18.56 -7.87
C PRO A 76 -15.71 -17.51 -6.77
N GLY A 77 -16.35 -17.65 -5.61
CA GLY A 77 -16.19 -16.72 -4.50
C GLY A 77 -14.76 -16.69 -3.96
N ALA A 78 -14.18 -17.86 -3.75
CA ALA A 78 -12.79 -17.98 -3.33
C ALA A 78 -11.81 -17.47 -4.42
N ILE A 79 -12.06 -17.81 -5.68
CA ILE A 79 -11.22 -17.37 -6.82
C ILE A 79 -11.25 -15.85 -6.98
N ASN A 80 -12.42 -15.23 -6.89
CA ASN A 80 -12.56 -13.78 -7.02
C ASN A 80 -11.79 -13.00 -5.95
N ALA A 81 -11.65 -13.55 -4.75
CA ALA A 81 -10.93 -12.92 -3.64
C ALA A 81 -9.41 -12.84 -3.84
N LEU A 82 -8.84 -13.66 -4.73
CA LEU A 82 -7.38 -13.84 -4.86
C LEU A 82 -6.62 -12.54 -5.13
N ASN A 83 -7.17 -11.63 -5.92
CA ASN A 83 -6.52 -10.35 -6.21
C ASN A 83 -6.29 -9.52 -4.93
N GLY A 84 -7.33 -9.36 -4.09
CA GLY A 84 -7.22 -8.63 -2.84
C GLY A 84 -6.30 -9.33 -1.83
N VAL A 85 -6.36 -10.66 -1.75
CA VAL A 85 -5.49 -11.46 -0.88
C VAL A 85 -4.03 -11.41 -1.32
N ALA A 86 -3.74 -11.48 -2.63
CA ALA A 86 -2.40 -11.30 -3.16
C ALA A 86 -1.83 -9.91 -2.85
N GLY A 87 -2.67 -8.87 -2.95
CA GLY A 87 -2.30 -7.51 -2.55
C GLY A 87 -1.94 -7.42 -1.07
N ALA A 88 -2.77 -7.98 -0.20
CA ALA A 88 -2.50 -8.05 1.23
C ALA A 88 -1.20 -8.80 1.56
N TYR A 89 -0.92 -9.91 0.86
CA TYR A 89 0.31 -10.67 1.04
C TYR A 89 1.56 -9.87 0.65
N GLN A 90 1.54 -9.22 -0.51
CA GLN A 90 2.70 -8.45 -0.97
C GLN A 90 2.96 -7.20 -0.12
N ASP A 91 1.90 -6.57 0.39
CA ASP A 91 2.01 -5.39 1.25
C ASP A 91 2.09 -5.74 2.75
N SER A 92 2.19 -7.04 3.07
CA SER A 92 2.38 -7.53 4.45
C SER A 92 1.22 -7.18 5.39
N ILE A 93 -0.02 -7.26 4.91
CA ILE A 93 -1.22 -6.94 5.68
C ILE A 93 -1.85 -8.23 6.21
N PRO A 94 -2.05 -8.38 7.52
CA PRO A 94 -2.62 -9.58 8.10
C PRO A 94 -4.12 -9.66 7.84
N LEU A 95 -4.56 -10.77 7.26
CA LEU A 95 -5.97 -11.12 7.06
C LEU A 95 -6.24 -12.55 7.51
N LEU A 96 -7.45 -12.81 8.02
CA LEU A 96 -7.96 -14.16 8.20
C LEU A 96 -9.07 -14.42 7.18
N VAL A 97 -8.78 -15.31 6.23
CA VAL A 97 -9.73 -15.68 5.18
C VAL A 97 -10.39 -17.01 5.53
N LEU A 98 -11.70 -17.02 5.49
CA LEU A 98 -12.55 -18.19 5.70
C LEU A 98 -13.32 -18.45 4.40
N SER A 99 -13.00 -19.52 3.69
CA SER A 99 -13.80 -19.94 2.53
C SER A 99 -14.69 -21.12 2.89
N GLY A 100 -15.90 -21.10 2.37
CA GLY A 100 -16.73 -22.29 2.35
C GLY A 100 -16.29 -23.25 1.26
N GLN A 101 -16.64 -24.52 1.42
CA GLN A 101 -16.37 -25.58 0.45
C GLN A 101 -17.55 -26.55 0.39
N MET A 102 -17.60 -27.38 -0.62
CA MET A 102 -18.54 -28.51 -0.71
C MET A 102 -18.30 -29.49 0.45
N LYS A 103 -19.22 -30.43 0.68
CA LYS A 103 -19.00 -31.47 1.70
C LYS A 103 -17.65 -32.15 1.49
N SER A 104 -16.92 -32.39 2.57
CA SER A 104 -15.57 -32.96 2.56
C SER A 104 -15.44 -34.20 1.66
N SER A 105 -16.43 -35.10 1.71
CA SER A 105 -16.49 -36.32 0.88
C SER A 105 -16.74 -36.09 -0.60
N LEU A 106 -17.18 -34.90 -0.99
CA LEU A 106 -17.48 -34.50 -2.37
C LEU A 106 -16.41 -33.55 -2.96
N THR A 107 -15.21 -33.57 -2.43
CA THR A 107 -14.07 -32.84 -2.97
C THR A 107 -13.15 -33.72 -3.79
N VAL A 108 -12.52 -33.16 -4.83
CA VAL A 108 -11.49 -33.85 -5.62
C VAL A 108 -10.41 -34.42 -4.70
N ARG A 109 -10.02 -33.67 -3.70
CA ARG A 109 -9.03 -34.05 -2.69
C ARG A 109 -9.42 -35.34 -1.97
N ALA A 110 -10.68 -35.51 -1.59
CA ALA A 110 -11.20 -36.72 -0.95
C ALA A 110 -11.24 -37.93 -1.89
N SER A 111 -11.42 -37.71 -3.21
CA SER A 111 -11.47 -38.79 -4.20
C SER A 111 -10.09 -39.42 -4.44
N GLY A 112 -9.00 -38.71 -4.19
CA GLY A 112 -7.64 -39.13 -4.54
C GLY A 112 -7.39 -39.26 -6.05
N LEU A 113 -8.32 -38.82 -6.90
CA LEU A 113 -8.24 -38.90 -8.35
C LEU A 113 -7.91 -37.52 -8.96
N PRO A 114 -7.24 -37.46 -10.11
CA PRO A 114 -6.89 -36.19 -10.77
C PRO A 114 -8.11 -35.62 -11.55
N LEU A 115 -9.23 -35.45 -10.87
CA LEU A 115 -10.43 -34.83 -11.42
C LEU A 115 -10.30 -33.33 -11.47
N ARG A 116 -11.02 -32.67 -12.37
CA ARG A 116 -11.09 -31.19 -12.40
C ARG A 116 -12.07 -30.65 -11.35
N THR A 117 -13.15 -31.41 -11.09
CA THR A 117 -14.16 -31.09 -10.07
C THR A 117 -14.93 -32.39 -9.75
N LEU A 118 -15.47 -32.50 -8.55
CA LEU A 118 -16.33 -33.57 -8.10
C LEU A 118 -17.66 -33.02 -7.59
N GLY A 119 -17.62 -32.09 -6.64
CA GLY A 119 -18.78 -31.38 -6.12
C GLY A 119 -19.20 -30.19 -6.99
N GLY A 120 -20.45 -29.76 -6.89
CA GLY A 120 -20.94 -28.59 -7.62
C GLY A 120 -20.25 -27.32 -7.13
N GLN A 121 -19.64 -26.51 -8.02
CA GLN A 121 -18.88 -25.30 -7.71
C GLN A 121 -17.65 -25.55 -6.82
N GLU A 122 -17.15 -26.78 -6.77
CA GLU A 122 -15.92 -27.11 -6.08
C GLU A 122 -14.70 -26.53 -6.81
N PHE A 123 -13.75 -26.02 -6.05
CA PHE A 123 -12.40 -25.69 -6.49
C PHE A 123 -11.43 -25.92 -5.33
N ASP A 124 -10.32 -26.61 -5.56
CA ASP A 124 -9.26 -26.75 -4.55
C ASP A 124 -8.45 -25.45 -4.43
N ILE A 125 -9.01 -24.50 -3.71
CA ILE A 125 -8.41 -23.19 -3.54
C ILE A 125 -7.06 -23.25 -2.81
N VAL A 126 -6.90 -24.21 -1.90
CA VAL A 126 -5.70 -24.35 -1.07
C VAL A 126 -4.44 -24.52 -1.92
N THR A 127 -4.54 -25.25 -3.04
CA THR A 127 -3.43 -25.41 -3.97
C THR A 127 -3.06 -24.10 -4.70
N ALA A 128 -4.05 -23.26 -4.99
CA ALA A 128 -3.82 -21.98 -5.68
C ALA A 128 -3.18 -20.89 -4.77
N LEU A 129 -3.16 -21.09 -3.45
CA LEU A 129 -2.76 -20.09 -2.46
C LEU A 129 -1.27 -20.10 -2.08
N ASP A 130 -0.45 -20.89 -2.76
CA ASP A 130 0.95 -21.17 -2.37
C ASP A 130 1.81 -19.91 -2.18
N ASN A 131 1.64 -18.94 -3.07
CA ASN A 131 2.42 -17.69 -3.09
C ASN A 131 1.61 -16.46 -2.62
N MET A 132 0.48 -16.66 -1.94
CA MET A 132 -0.43 -15.58 -1.54
C MET A 132 -0.80 -15.62 -0.06
N THR A 133 -0.33 -16.62 0.69
CA THR A 133 -0.70 -16.79 2.10
C THR A 133 0.45 -17.31 2.92
N LYS A 134 0.47 -16.96 4.19
CA LYS A 134 1.41 -17.48 5.18
C LYS A 134 1.04 -18.87 5.69
N TYR A 135 -0.25 -19.16 5.70
CA TYR A 135 -0.80 -20.45 6.08
C TYR A 135 -2.12 -20.69 5.35
N ARG A 136 -2.33 -21.90 4.92
CA ARG A 136 -3.54 -22.35 4.25
C ARG A 136 -3.80 -23.80 4.55
N GLU A 137 -5.06 -24.14 4.83
CA GLU A 137 -5.48 -25.52 5.09
C GLU A 137 -6.96 -25.71 4.78
N MET A 138 -7.30 -26.84 4.14
CA MET A 138 -8.67 -27.33 4.09
C MET A 138 -8.88 -28.21 5.33
N ILE A 139 -9.83 -27.86 6.18
CA ILE A 139 -10.10 -28.57 7.43
C ILE A 139 -11.16 -29.65 7.17
N VAL A 140 -10.76 -30.92 7.27
CA VAL A 140 -11.65 -32.07 7.04
C VAL A 140 -11.99 -32.82 8.34
N GLU A 141 -11.44 -32.40 9.46
CA GLU A 141 -11.72 -32.96 10.79
C GLU A 141 -12.18 -31.82 11.72
N PRO A 142 -13.43 -31.82 12.20
CA PRO A 142 -13.95 -30.71 13.01
C PRO A 142 -13.10 -30.40 14.26
N GLN A 143 -12.52 -31.43 14.90
CA GLN A 143 -11.69 -31.28 16.08
C GLN A 143 -10.40 -30.50 15.87
N LYS A 144 -9.96 -30.34 14.62
CA LYS A 144 -8.79 -29.53 14.26
C LYS A 144 -9.08 -28.03 14.17
N ILE A 145 -10.34 -27.61 14.18
CA ILE A 145 -10.74 -26.20 14.04
C ILE A 145 -10.06 -25.28 15.07
N PRO A 146 -10.06 -25.58 16.39
CA PRO A 146 -9.40 -24.69 17.36
C PRO A 146 -7.89 -24.55 17.11
N PHE A 147 -7.23 -25.65 16.77
CA PHE A 147 -5.80 -25.63 16.43
C PHE A 147 -5.53 -24.79 15.15
N ALA A 148 -6.29 -25.02 14.07
CA ALA A 148 -6.11 -24.34 12.80
C ALA A 148 -6.39 -22.82 12.90
N LEU A 149 -7.43 -22.42 13.63
CA LEU A 149 -7.76 -21.01 13.86
C LEU A 149 -6.66 -20.27 14.63
N VAL A 150 -6.18 -20.85 15.72
CA VAL A 150 -5.09 -20.23 16.51
C VAL A 150 -3.81 -20.14 15.68
N LYS A 151 -3.48 -21.19 14.91
CA LYS A 151 -2.33 -21.21 14.01
C LYS A 151 -2.43 -20.18 12.90
N ALA A 152 -3.58 -20.12 12.22
CA ALA A 152 -3.84 -19.13 11.16
C ALA A 152 -3.71 -17.70 11.67
N TYR A 153 -4.34 -17.40 12.81
CA TYR A 153 -4.26 -16.09 13.45
C TYR A 153 -2.82 -15.72 13.85
N HIS A 154 -2.10 -16.65 14.47
CA HIS A 154 -0.72 -16.43 14.89
C HIS A 154 0.19 -16.17 13.70
N LEU A 155 0.16 -17.05 12.68
CA LEU A 155 1.03 -16.94 11.52
C LEU A 155 0.73 -15.70 10.68
N ALA A 156 -0.53 -15.28 10.59
CA ALA A 156 -0.87 -14.04 9.88
C ALA A 156 -0.21 -12.80 10.48
N LYS A 157 0.10 -12.81 11.79
CA LYS A 157 0.67 -11.66 12.53
C LYS A 157 2.16 -11.78 12.84
N SER A 158 2.70 -13.00 12.88
CA SER A 158 4.09 -13.24 13.30
C SER A 158 5.10 -12.97 12.20
N GLY A 159 6.29 -12.50 12.55
CA GLY A 159 7.32 -12.12 11.61
C GLY A 159 6.81 -11.06 10.62
N ARG A 160 7.11 -11.20 9.32
CA ARG A 160 6.47 -10.39 8.28
C ARG A 160 4.99 -10.77 8.18
N PRO A 161 4.04 -9.87 8.47
CA PRO A 161 2.61 -10.20 8.46
C PRO A 161 2.09 -10.58 7.07
N GLY A 162 0.90 -11.19 7.01
CA GLY A 162 0.24 -11.52 5.75
C GLY A 162 -1.01 -12.37 5.95
N PRO A 163 -1.77 -12.68 4.88
CA PRO A 163 -2.99 -13.47 4.96
C PRO A 163 -2.77 -14.91 5.41
N SER A 164 -3.73 -15.44 6.15
CA SER A 164 -3.92 -16.88 6.36
C SER A 164 -5.30 -17.29 5.90
N TRP A 165 -5.45 -18.51 5.38
CA TRP A 165 -6.68 -19.00 4.75
C TRP A 165 -7.08 -20.37 5.28
N LEU A 166 -8.33 -20.49 5.73
CA LEU A 166 -8.95 -21.76 6.10
C LEU A 166 -10.11 -22.06 5.15
N ASP A 167 -10.05 -23.21 4.48
CA ASP A 167 -11.10 -23.71 3.59
C ASP A 167 -11.95 -24.73 4.36
N LEU A 168 -13.25 -24.48 4.48
CA LEU A 168 -14.14 -25.10 5.45
C LEU A 168 -15.31 -25.81 4.74
N PRO A 169 -15.25 -27.15 4.55
CA PRO A 169 -16.36 -27.90 3.99
C PRO A 169 -17.67 -27.74 4.78
N LEU A 170 -18.81 -27.79 4.08
CA LEU A 170 -20.16 -27.61 4.65
C LEU A 170 -20.47 -28.53 5.83
N ASP A 171 -20.09 -29.79 5.73
CA ASP A 171 -20.26 -30.77 6.81
C ASP A 171 -19.41 -30.44 8.03
N ILE A 172 -18.25 -29.86 7.84
CA ILE A 172 -17.38 -29.38 8.93
C ILE A 172 -17.99 -28.14 9.58
N GLN A 173 -18.45 -27.16 8.79
CA GLN A 173 -19.08 -25.93 9.31
C GLN A 173 -20.28 -26.24 10.22
N GLY A 174 -21.10 -27.23 9.85
CA GLY A 174 -22.30 -27.65 10.57
C GLY A 174 -22.04 -28.65 11.71
N SER A 175 -20.83 -29.19 11.83
CA SER A 175 -20.47 -30.17 12.86
C SER A 175 -20.41 -29.54 14.26
N PHE A 176 -20.41 -30.38 15.30
CA PHE A 176 -20.28 -29.96 16.69
C PHE A 176 -18.95 -30.45 17.30
N ILE A 177 -18.27 -29.57 17.99
CA ILE A 177 -17.01 -29.85 18.71
C ILE A 177 -17.15 -29.53 20.20
N ASP A 178 -16.23 -30.04 21.00
CA ASP A 178 -16.09 -29.61 22.39
C ASP A 178 -15.33 -28.26 22.42
N ASP A 179 -15.76 -27.35 23.30
CA ASP A 179 -15.22 -25.98 23.40
C ASP A 179 -13.86 -25.88 24.10
N ASP A 180 -13.37 -26.99 24.70
CA ASP A 180 -12.13 -27.10 25.45
C ASP A 180 -10.99 -27.81 24.69
N LEU A 181 -11.14 -28.00 23.39
CA LEU A 181 -10.12 -28.65 22.56
C LEU A 181 -8.81 -27.81 22.52
N PRO A 182 -7.64 -28.48 22.46
CA PRO A 182 -6.36 -27.78 22.48
C PRO A 182 -6.11 -26.97 21.23
N GLY A 183 -5.69 -25.71 21.41
CA GLY A 183 -5.23 -24.85 20.34
C GLY A 183 -3.75 -25.05 20.00
N PHE A 184 -3.32 -24.41 18.91
CA PHE A 184 -1.91 -24.33 18.52
C PHE A 184 -1.09 -23.58 19.59
N LYS A 185 0.09 -24.12 19.93
CA LYS A 185 1.07 -23.44 20.78
C LYS A 185 2.21 -22.94 19.89
N PRO A 186 2.44 -21.63 19.82
CA PRO A 186 3.57 -21.10 19.06
C PRO A 186 4.90 -21.65 19.57
N HIS A 187 5.78 -22.03 18.67
CA HIS A 187 7.19 -22.26 19.00
C HIS A 187 7.93 -20.93 19.14
N ALA A 188 9.10 -20.94 19.77
CA ALA A 188 9.95 -19.75 19.87
C ALA A 188 10.22 -19.18 18.47
N GLN A 189 10.20 -17.86 18.38
CA GLN A 189 10.45 -17.15 17.12
C GLN A 189 11.89 -17.39 16.63
N GLU A 190 12.13 -17.12 15.35
CA GLU A 190 13.46 -17.05 14.74
C GLU A 190 14.37 -16.13 15.58
N GLU A 191 15.66 -16.45 15.63
CA GLU A 191 16.66 -15.60 16.28
C GLU A 191 16.75 -14.27 15.52
N TYR A 192 16.25 -13.21 16.14
CA TYR A 192 16.46 -11.85 15.64
C TYR A 192 17.84 -11.33 16.02
N ALA A 193 18.29 -10.31 15.28
CA ALA A 193 19.54 -9.63 15.59
C ALA A 193 19.48 -8.98 16.99
N ASP A 194 20.63 -8.92 17.66
CA ASP A 194 20.80 -8.11 18.86
C ASP A 194 20.64 -6.64 18.52
N VAL A 195 19.47 -6.08 18.82
CA VAL A 195 19.10 -4.71 18.47
C VAL A 195 19.91 -3.66 19.22
N GLU A 196 20.38 -3.95 20.44
CA GLU A 196 21.22 -3.05 21.23
C GLU A 196 22.59 -2.92 20.61
N LYS A 197 23.22 -4.03 20.25
CA LYS A 197 24.48 -4.07 19.52
C LYS A 197 24.35 -3.36 18.17
N ALA A 198 23.26 -3.59 17.45
CA ALA A 198 23.00 -2.91 16.17
C ALA A 198 22.82 -1.40 16.34
N ALA A 199 22.14 -0.95 17.41
CA ALA A 199 21.97 0.47 17.72
C ALA A 199 23.31 1.15 17.99
N HIS A 200 24.17 0.57 18.81
CA HIS A 200 25.52 1.10 19.06
C HIS A 200 26.37 1.16 17.78
N HIS A 201 26.23 0.18 16.88
CA HIS A 201 26.91 0.21 15.58
C HIS A 201 26.43 1.38 14.71
N VAL A 202 25.13 1.67 14.69
CA VAL A 202 24.59 2.86 13.99
C VAL A 202 25.21 4.14 14.55
N LEU A 203 25.26 4.30 15.88
CA LEU A 203 25.84 5.49 16.50
C LEU A 203 27.35 5.64 16.22
N GLU A 204 28.08 4.52 16.21
CA GLU A 204 29.49 4.53 15.79
C GLU A 204 29.66 5.09 14.38
N LYS A 205 28.84 4.65 13.41
CA LYS A 205 28.88 5.14 12.03
C LYS A 205 28.44 6.60 11.91
N LEU A 206 27.45 7.02 12.70
CA LEU A 206 26.98 8.40 12.71
C LEU A 206 28.05 9.41 13.15
N ARG A 207 28.95 9.04 14.05
CA ARG A 207 30.04 9.93 14.49
C ARG A 207 30.94 10.41 13.35
N SER A 208 31.14 9.56 12.35
CA SER A 208 32.00 9.86 11.19
C SER A 208 31.20 10.34 9.97
N ALA A 209 29.90 10.13 9.94
CA ALA A 209 29.05 10.51 8.81
C ALA A 209 28.90 12.04 8.72
N GLU A 210 28.97 12.56 7.50
CA GLU A 210 28.73 13.95 7.17
C GLU A 210 27.36 14.18 6.54
N ARG A 211 26.85 13.15 5.87
CA ARG A 211 25.60 13.19 5.10
C ARG A 211 24.71 11.97 5.38
N PRO A 212 24.36 11.74 6.68
CA PRO A 212 23.50 10.61 7.02
C PRO A 212 22.05 10.83 6.56
N VAL A 213 21.36 9.76 6.18
CA VAL A 213 19.94 9.78 5.78
C VAL A 213 19.19 8.64 6.44
N LEU A 214 18.03 8.94 7.03
CA LEU A 214 17.04 7.96 7.49
C LEU A 214 16.03 7.70 6.36
N TYR A 215 16.03 6.48 5.82
CA TYR A 215 15.09 6.04 4.80
C TYR A 215 13.96 5.23 5.45
N ALA A 216 12.81 5.89 5.64
CA ALA A 216 11.71 5.34 6.42
C ALA A 216 10.70 4.62 5.53
N GLY A 217 10.46 3.34 5.80
CA GLY A 217 9.54 2.48 5.08
C GLY A 217 8.29 2.09 5.87
N ASN A 218 7.29 1.52 5.20
CA ASN A 218 5.99 1.18 5.80
C ASN A 218 6.09 0.06 6.87
N GLY A 219 7.16 -0.73 6.90
CA GLY A 219 7.43 -1.69 7.97
C GLY A 219 7.46 -1.03 9.36
N ILE A 220 7.88 0.24 9.46
CA ILE A 220 7.80 1.02 10.70
C ILE A 220 6.34 1.11 11.19
N ARG A 221 5.39 1.39 10.28
CA ARG A 221 3.98 1.46 10.64
C ARG A 221 3.41 0.10 11.00
N LEU A 222 3.76 -0.95 10.25
CA LEU A 222 3.33 -2.32 10.53
C LEU A 222 3.81 -2.81 11.91
N ALA A 223 4.97 -2.36 12.34
CA ALA A 223 5.51 -2.59 13.69
C ALA A 223 4.87 -1.69 14.78
N GLY A 224 3.96 -0.76 14.42
CA GLY A 224 3.36 0.17 15.36
C GLY A 224 4.30 1.31 15.82
N ALA A 225 5.41 1.53 15.11
CA ALA A 225 6.46 2.48 15.48
C ALA A 225 6.40 3.83 14.74
N ALA A 226 5.36 4.09 13.96
CA ALA A 226 5.22 5.35 13.23
C ALA A 226 5.38 6.61 14.13
N PRO A 227 4.84 6.67 15.36
CA PRO A 227 5.04 7.81 16.25
C PRO A 227 6.50 8.06 16.67
N LEU A 228 7.40 7.08 16.51
CA LEU A 228 8.81 7.23 16.87
C LEU A 228 9.66 7.86 15.75
N VAL A 229 9.13 8.03 14.54
CA VAL A 229 9.92 8.50 13.37
C VAL A 229 10.47 9.91 13.60
N GLU A 230 9.63 10.82 14.06
CA GLU A 230 10.02 12.22 14.28
C GLU A 230 11.02 12.36 15.44
N GLU A 231 10.77 11.66 16.55
CA GLU A 231 11.70 11.62 17.68
C GLU A 231 13.05 11.03 17.26
N LEU A 232 13.05 9.94 16.50
CA LEU A 232 14.27 9.30 16.03
C LEU A 232 15.06 10.22 15.09
N ALA A 233 14.39 10.85 14.13
CA ALA A 233 15.01 11.78 13.19
C ALA A 233 15.66 12.96 13.92
N GLN A 234 14.97 13.53 14.90
CA GLN A 234 15.48 14.62 15.73
C GLN A 234 16.66 14.16 16.60
N ARG A 235 16.52 13.04 17.29
CA ARG A 235 17.54 12.52 18.20
C ARG A 235 18.83 12.14 17.47
N LEU A 236 18.70 11.54 16.28
CA LEU A 236 19.86 11.18 15.45
C LEU A 236 20.35 12.33 14.55
N SER A 237 19.68 13.47 14.54
CA SER A 237 19.96 14.60 13.64
C SER A 237 20.03 14.19 12.16
N MET A 238 19.12 13.32 11.71
CA MET A 238 19.09 12.74 10.37
C MET A 238 17.91 13.26 9.54
N PRO A 239 18.13 13.77 8.33
CA PRO A 239 17.05 14.01 7.38
C PRO A 239 16.32 12.72 7.05
N VAL A 240 14.97 12.80 6.94
CA VAL A 240 14.09 11.68 6.63
C VAL A 240 13.68 11.73 5.18
N VAL A 241 13.90 10.62 4.46
CA VAL A 241 13.33 10.36 3.14
C VAL A 241 12.35 9.21 3.26
N THR A 242 11.17 9.37 2.67
CA THR A 242 10.14 8.33 2.62
C THR A 242 10.03 7.72 1.23
N CYS A 243 9.27 6.65 1.09
CA CYS A 243 8.94 6.03 -0.20
C CYS A 243 7.42 6.01 -0.43
N TRP A 244 6.97 5.49 -1.55
CA TRP A 244 5.58 5.51 -2.01
C TRP A 244 4.51 5.19 -0.95
N ASP A 245 4.71 4.08 -0.25
CA ASP A 245 3.77 3.49 0.70
C ASP A 245 3.99 3.96 2.14
N SER A 246 4.90 4.91 2.32
CA SER A 246 5.29 5.43 3.63
C SER A 246 5.35 6.95 3.69
N ILE A 247 4.75 7.64 2.71
CA ILE A 247 4.79 9.11 2.66
C ILE A 247 4.12 9.76 3.88
N ASP A 248 3.24 9.04 4.55
CA ASP A 248 2.48 9.49 5.72
C ASP A 248 3.16 9.15 7.07
N LEU A 249 4.42 8.72 7.07
CA LEU A 249 5.18 8.47 8.30
C LEU A 249 5.67 9.75 8.98
N ILE A 250 5.77 10.84 8.23
CA ILE A 250 6.21 12.15 8.73
C ILE A 250 5.47 13.26 7.98
N ALA A 251 5.08 14.31 8.69
CA ALA A 251 4.40 15.44 8.08
C ALA A 251 5.29 16.17 7.07
N THR A 252 4.72 16.60 5.92
CA THR A 252 5.47 17.31 4.87
C THR A 252 6.10 18.62 5.37
N GLY A 253 5.50 19.26 6.39
CA GLY A 253 6.00 20.47 7.04
C GLY A 253 7.09 20.23 8.08
N HIS A 254 7.34 18.97 8.48
CA HIS A 254 8.28 18.65 9.54
C HIS A 254 9.73 19.07 9.18
N PRO A 255 10.50 19.65 10.13
CA PRO A 255 11.87 20.14 9.87
C PRO A 255 12.85 19.11 9.33
N TYR A 256 12.68 17.84 9.67
CA TYR A 256 13.56 16.76 9.22
C TYR A 256 13.07 16.06 7.95
N TYR A 257 11.86 16.37 7.45
CA TYR A 257 11.38 15.79 6.20
C TYR A 257 12.08 16.38 4.98
N CYS A 258 12.71 15.53 4.15
CA CYS A 258 13.54 15.96 3.01
C CYS A 258 13.01 15.54 1.63
N GLY A 259 11.95 14.76 1.58
CA GLY A 259 11.34 14.34 0.31
C GLY A 259 11.12 12.85 0.20
N ARG A 260 10.88 12.41 -1.03
CA ARG A 260 10.47 11.05 -1.40
C ARG A 260 11.47 10.45 -2.37
N GLY A 261 12.07 9.32 -1.98
CA GLY A 261 13.05 8.62 -2.82
C GLY A 261 12.40 7.68 -3.82
N GLY A 262 13.15 7.32 -4.87
CA GLY A 262 12.77 6.30 -5.83
C GLY A 262 12.48 6.80 -7.24
N THR A 263 12.05 5.88 -8.10
CA THR A 263 11.85 6.11 -9.55
C THR A 263 10.78 7.16 -9.87
N MET A 264 9.81 7.30 -8.98
CA MET A 264 8.76 8.31 -8.99
C MET A 264 8.85 9.23 -7.76
N GLY A 265 10.01 9.28 -7.12
CA GLY A 265 10.28 10.21 -6.03
C GLY A 265 10.46 11.64 -6.51
N ASP A 266 10.70 12.54 -5.59
CA ASP A 266 11.08 13.91 -5.91
C ASP A 266 12.60 14.08 -6.02
N ARG A 267 13.05 15.25 -6.53
CA ARG A 267 14.49 15.52 -6.68
C ARG A 267 15.19 15.62 -5.34
N ALA A 268 14.57 16.27 -4.37
CA ALA A 268 15.17 16.51 -3.05
C ALA A 268 15.44 15.19 -2.32
N GLY A 269 14.46 14.29 -2.27
CA GLY A 269 14.60 12.97 -1.67
C GLY A 269 15.67 12.13 -2.38
N ASN A 270 15.70 12.13 -3.70
CA ASN A 270 16.71 11.40 -4.45
C ASN A 270 18.10 12.03 -4.32
N PHE A 271 18.25 13.35 -4.30
CA PHE A 271 19.54 13.99 -4.01
C PHE A 271 20.05 13.63 -2.62
N ALA A 272 19.17 13.63 -1.60
CA ALA A 272 19.55 13.26 -0.25
C ALA A 272 20.08 11.81 -0.20
N VAL A 273 19.35 10.86 -0.77
CA VAL A 273 19.75 9.44 -0.80
C VAL A 273 21.05 9.23 -1.57
N GLN A 274 21.15 9.80 -2.77
CA GLN A 274 22.29 9.55 -3.66
C GLN A 274 23.58 10.20 -3.17
N ASN A 275 23.51 11.31 -2.45
CA ASN A 275 24.67 12.00 -1.85
C ASN A 275 25.01 11.49 -0.45
N SER A 276 24.21 10.59 0.14
CA SER A 276 24.46 10.10 1.49
C SER A 276 25.78 9.32 1.60
N ASP A 277 26.44 9.44 2.73
CA ASP A 277 27.62 8.62 3.11
C ASP A 277 27.24 7.57 4.17
N LEU A 278 26.10 7.74 4.83
CA LEU A 278 25.46 6.74 5.70
C LEU A 278 23.95 6.70 5.40
N LEU A 279 23.45 5.55 5.05
CA LEU A 279 22.02 5.32 4.84
C LEU A 279 21.50 4.31 5.87
N LEU A 280 20.59 4.77 6.72
CA LEU A 280 19.84 3.92 7.65
C LEU A 280 18.45 3.68 7.08
N SER A 281 18.21 2.49 6.54
CA SER A 281 16.90 2.08 6.02
C SER A 281 16.16 1.24 7.06
N ILE A 282 14.96 1.63 7.44
CA ILE A 282 14.13 0.91 8.42
C ILE A 282 12.81 0.51 7.77
N GLY A 283 12.53 -0.80 7.68
CA GLY A 283 11.27 -1.37 7.24
C GLY A 283 10.82 -0.96 5.83
N SER A 284 11.75 -0.69 4.91
CA SER A 284 11.41 -0.13 3.60
C SER A 284 11.35 -1.16 2.47
N ARG A 285 11.73 -2.40 2.69
CA ARG A 285 11.84 -3.46 1.68
C ARG A 285 12.80 -3.15 0.50
N LEU A 286 13.01 -1.90 0.15
CA LEU A 286 13.88 -1.43 -0.94
C LEU A 286 13.56 -2.14 -2.28
N SER A 287 12.35 -1.95 -2.77
CA SER A 287 11.89 -2.48 -4.06
C SER A 287 12.55 -1.75 -5.23
N ILE A 288 12.41 -2.30 -6.45
CA ILE A 288 12.89 -1.65 -7.69
C ILE A 288 12.37 -0.22 -7.85
N TYR A 289 11.15 0.05 -7.42
CA TYR A 289 10.60 1.41 -7.46
C TYR A 289 11.33 2.39 -6.53
N GLN A 290 12.02 1.88 -5.51
CA GLN A 290 12.79 2.69 -4.55
C GLN A 290 14.26 2.81 -4.94
N VAL A 291 14.86 1.73 -5.43
CA VAL A 291 16.31 1.68 -5.73
C VAL A 291 16.65 1.92 -7.20
N GLY A 292 15.65 1.93 -8.08
CA GLY A 292 15.86 2.09 -9.53
C GLY A 292 16.20 0.80 -10.24
N TYR A 293 16.33 0.88 -11.56
CA TYR A 293 16.55 -0.29 -12.42
C TYR A 293 18.01 -0.74 -12.46
N ASP A 294 18.98 0.18 -12.32
CA ASP A 294 20.38 -0.17 -12.07
C ASP A 294 20.69 0.01 -10.59
N VAL A 295 20.50 -1.06 -9.86
CA VAL A 295 20.63 -1.11 -8.39
C VAL A 295 22.03 -0.76 -7.88
N ARG A 296 23.07 -0.87 -8.73
CA ARG A 296 24.45 -0.52 -8.39
C ARG A 296 24.63 1.00 -8.22
N LEU A 297 23.74 1.79 -8.80
CA LEU A 297 23.79 3.24 -8.78
C LEU A 297 23.10 3.84 -7.55
N TRP A 298 22.30 3.06 -6.84
CA TRP A 298 21.54 3.53 -5.69
C TRP A 298 22.43 3.67 -4.44
N ALA A 299 22.38 4.84 -3.80
CA ALA A 299 23.15 5.15 -2.59
C ALA A 299 24.61 4.67 -2.67
N ARG A 300 25.25 4.81 -3.84
CA ARG A 300 26.50 4.16 -4.20
C ARG A 300 27.70 4.55 -3.34
N ALA A 301 27.66 5.70 -2.68
CA ALA A 301 28.71 6.19 -1.79
C ALA A 301 28.41 5.93 -0.30
N ALA A 302 27.18 5.50 0.05
CA ALA A 302 26.77 5.33 1.43
C ALA A 302 27.24 3.98 2.02
N TYR A 303 27.56 3.98 3.30
CA TYR A 303 27.50 2.77 4.12
C TYR A 303 26.04 2.48 4.44
N THR A 304 25.55 1.31 4.03
CA THR A 304 24.11 1.00 4.11
C THR A 304 23.79 0.06 5.27
N ILE A 305 23.02 0.56 6.22
CA ILE A 305 22.44 -0.24 7.32
C ILE A 305 20.97 -0.46 6.99
N VAL A 306 20.56 -1.72 6.89
CA VAL A 306 19.19 -2.07 6.49
C VAL A 306 18.54 -2.94 7.55
N ASN A 307 17.44 -2.45 8.12
CA ASN A 307 16.56 -3.20 9.00
C ASN A 307 15.34 -3.71 8.22
N ASP A 308 15.11 -4.99 8.30
CA ASP A 308 13.89 -5.65 7.85
C ASP A 308 13.62 -6.86 8.74
N ILE A 309 12.34 -7.19 8.95
CA ILE A 309 11.94 -8.36 9.74
C ILE A 309 12.09 -9.66 8.95
N ASP A 310 12.15 -9.57 7.60
CA ASP A 310 12.27 -10.70 6.69
C ASP A 310 13.74 -10.88 6.28
N PRO A 311 14.41 -11.96 6.71
CA PRO A 311 15.81 -12.20 6.38
C PRO A 311 16.07 -12.38 4.86
N ALA A 312 15.06 -12.73 4.07
CA ALA A 312 15.18 -12.83 2.62
C ALA A 312 15.32 -11.46 1.96
N GLU A 313 14.63 -10.43 2.47
CA GLU A 313 14.76 -9.06 1.98
C GLU A 313 16.18 -8.50 2.19
N LEU A 314 16.87 -8.91 3.25
CA LEU A 314 18.25 -8.50 3.54
C LEU A 314 19.31 -9.19 2.65
N LYS A 315 18.94 -10.27 1.96
CA LYS A 315 19.84 -11.09 1.12
C LYS A 315 19.56 -10.99 -0.37
N LYS A 316 18.52 -10.25 -0.77
CA LYS A 316 18.14 -10.15 -2.18
C LYS A 316 19.24 -9.46 -3.02
N PRO A 317 19.38 -9.81 -4.32
CA PRO A 317 20.49 -9.31 -5.15
C PRO A 317 20.30 -7.85 -5.64
N THR A 318 19.18 -7.22 -5.32
CA THR A 318 18.83 -5.87 -5.80
C THR A 318 19.25 -4.74 -4.86
N ILE A 319 19.95 -5.04 -3.78
CA ILE A 319 20.50 -4.03 -2.85
C ILE A 319 21.89 -4.45 -2.37
N ARG A 320 22.72 -3.44 -2.05
CA ARG A 320 23.91 -3.64 -1.25
C ARG A 320 23.55 -3.38 0.22
N VAL A 321 23.84 -4.34 1.08
CA VAL A 321 23.65 -4.20 2.53
C VAL A 321 25.01 -4.37 3.19
N ASP A 322 25.55 -3.30 3.76
CA ASP A 322 26.83 -3.35 4.48
C ASP A 322 26.63 -3.87 5.90
N TYR A 323 25.49 -3.56 6.53
CA TYR A 323 25.14 -4.08 7.85
C TYR A 323 23.63 -4.44 7.92
N PRO A 324 23.30 -5.74 7.89
CA PRO A 324 21.92 -6.19 8.00
C PRO A 324 21.46 -6.25 9.46
N VAL A 325 20.24 -5.78 9.72
CA VAL A 325 19.56 -5.87 11.02
C VAL A 325 18.24 -6.61 10.84
N CYS A 326 18.24 -7.92 11.03
CA CYS A 326 17.03 -8.74 10.98
C CYS A 326 16.30 -8.62 12.33
N ALA A 327 15.37 -7.66 12.44
CA ALA A 327 14.64 -7.40 13.67
C ALA A 327 13.33 -6.66 13.40
N ASP A 328 12.41 -6.70 14.38
CA ASP A 328 11.24 -5.84 14.39
C ASP A 328 11.65 -4.36 14.40
N ALA A 329 11.01 -3.56 13.55
CA ALA A 329 11.36 -2.15 13.40
C ALA A 329 11.12 -1.34 14.68
N ALA A 330 10.08 -1.66 15.46
CA ALA A 330 9.81 -0.96 16.72
C ALA A 330 10.87 -1.24 17.77
N ASP A 331 11.31 -2.50 17.89
CA ASP A 331 12.34 -2.88 18.86
C ASP A 331 13.68 -2.24 18.48
N PHE A 332 14.04 -2.25 17.20
CA PHE A 332 15.26 -1.60 16.73
C PHE A 332 15.22 -0.07 16.93
N MET A 333 14.10 0.59 16.61
CA MET A 333 13.96 2.04 16.82
C MET A 333 14.02 2.43 18.30
N ARG A 334 13.43 1.63 19.20
CA ARG A 334 13.54 1.85 20.64
C ARG A 334 14.97 1.71 21.15
N ALA A 335 15.69 0.68 20.67
CA ALA A 335 17.10 0.49 20.99
C ALA A 335 17.97 1.68 20.51
N LEU A 336 17.71 2.18 19.29
CA LEU A 336 18.38 3.38 18.76
C LEU A 336 18.13 4.62 19.63
N LEU A 337 16.88 4.85 20.04
CA LEU A 337 16.53 5.96 20.93
C LEU A 337 17.15 5.82 22.31
N ALA A 338 17.24 4.63 22.87
CA ALA A 338 17.89 4.36 24.13
C ALA A 338 19.40 4.63 24.06
N ALA A 339 20.08 4.06 23.06
CA ALA A 339 21.52 4.26 22.85
C ALA A 339 21.87 5.74 22.59
N ALA A 340 21.05 6.47 21.83
CA ALA A 340 21.26 7.88 21.55
C ALA A 340 21.03 8.83 22.76
N LYS A 341 20.43 8.35 23.84
CA LYS A 341 20.37 9.08 25.14
C LYS A 341 21.67 8.96 25.92
N GLU A 342 22.36 7.84 25.79
CA GLU A 342 23.63 7.57 26.48
C GLU A 342 24.82 8.20 25.74
N ASP A 343 24.73 8.26 24.41
CA ASP A 343 25.78 8.74 23.52
C ASP A 343 25.18 9.68 22.46
N GLU A 344 25.20 10.96 22.76
CA GLU A 344 24.53 11.98 21.94
C GLU A 344 25.19 12.08 20.55
N PRO A 345 24.42 11.86 19.46
CA PRO A 345 24.95 11.93 18.11
C PRO A 345 25.39 13.36 17.73
N LYS A 346 26.36 13.43 16.81
CA LYS A 346 26.79 14.70 16.20
C LYS A 346 25.62 15.40 15.51
N GLU A 347 25.50 16.71 15.70
CA GLU A 347 24.55 17.51 14.93
C GLU A 347 24.97 17.63 13.45
N ASN A 348 24.05 17.33 12.55
CA ASN A 348 24.24 17.42 11.10
C ASN A 348 23.50 18.61 10.49
N GLY A 349 23.48 19.75 11.17
CA GLY A 349 22.69 20.93 10.80
C GLY A 349 22.98 21.46 9.39
N ALA A 350 24.22 21.46 8.94
CA ALA A 350 24.58 21.89 7.59
C ALA A 350 24.00 20.98 6.50
N TRP A 351 24.04 19.64 6.73
CA TRP A 351 23.45 18.68 5.81
C TRP A 351 21.93 18.78 5.77
N LEU A 352 21.31 18.89 6.92
CA LEU A 352 19.86 19.09 7.01
C LEU A 352 19.42 20.39 6.32
N ALA A 353 20.18 21.49 6.47
CA ALA A 353 19.93 22.74 5.76
C ALA A 353 20.02 22.56 4.24
N GLN A 354 21.00 21.78 3.76
CA GLN A 354 21.14 21.47 2.33
C GLN A 354 19.93 20.67 1.81
N CYS A 355 19.48 19.66 2.53
CA CYS A 355 18.29 18.87 2.15
C CYS A 355 17.03 19.75 2.08
N ARG A 356 16.84 20.65 3.04
CA ARG A 356 15.76 21.65 3.03
C ARG A 356 15.85 22.60 1.85
N ARG A 357 17.06 23.02 1.47
CA ARG A 357 17.29 23.87 0.30
C ARG A 357 16.81 23.16 -0.96
N TRP A 358 17.18 21.90 -1.19
CA TRP A 358 16.71 21.13 -2.34
C TRP A 358 15.17 21.02 -2.39
N LYS A 359 14.54 20.78 -1.25
CA LYS A 359 13.08 20.73 -1.15
C LYS A 359 12.42 22.05 -1.56
N SER A 360 13.03 23.19 -1.26
CA SER A 360 12.55 24.52 -1.62
C SER A 360 12.84 24.87 -3.08
N GLU A 361 14.03 24.50 -3.59
CA GLU A 361 14.48 24.83 -4.96
C GLU A 361 13.82 23.94 -6.03
N TYR A 362 13.44 22.70 -5.65
CA TYR A 362 12.85 21.72 -6.57
C TYR A 362 11.45 21.27 -6.12
N PRO A 363 10.47 22.17 -6.00
CA PRO A 363 9.12 21.79 -5.62
C PRO A 363 8.50 20.90 -6.69
N VAL A 364 7.79 19.85 -6.26
CA VAL A 364 7.09 18.94 -7.17
C VAL A 364 5.93 19.65 -7.86
N VAL A 365 5.17 20.44 -7.11
CA VAL A 365 4.05 21.24 -7.63
C VAL A 365 4.55 22.64 -7.96
N ARG A 366 4.63 22.92 -9.25
CA ARG A 366 5.22 24.16 -9.79
C ARG A 366 4.15 25.23 -10.02
N PRO A 367 4.51 26.52 -10.02
CA PRO A 367 3.59 27.63 -10.28
C PRO A 367 2.81 27.46 -11.59
N GLU A 368 3.48 27.09 -12.68
CA GLU A 368 2.85 26.92 -13.99
C GLU A 368 1.81 25.79 -14.02
N GLN A 369 1.92 24.78 -13.15
CA GLN A 369 0.89 23.76 -13.02
C GLN A 369 -0.34 24.28 -12.30
N LYS A 370 -0.17 25.17 -11.32
CA LYS A 370 -1.28 25.82 -10.58
C LYS A 370 -2.02 26.85 -11.43
N GLU A 371 -1.29 27.54 -12.30
CA GLU A 371 -1.81 28.58 -13.18
C GLU A 371 -2.27 28.04 -14.55
N ALA A 372 -2.14 26.72 -14.79
CA ALA A 372 -2.51 26.11 -16.07
C ALA A 372 -3.98 26.41 -16.43
N ALA A 373 -4.18 26.90 -17.64
CA ALA A 373 -5.49 27.14 -18.23
C ALA A 373 -6.10 25.86 -18.82
N GLY A 374 -7.40 25.85 -19.02
CA GLY A 374 -8.12 24.72 -19.59
C GLY A 374 -8.51 23.67 -18.54
N LYS A 375 -8.37 22.39 -18.88
CA LYS A 375 -8.70 21.30 -17.95
C LYS A 375 -7.79 21.31 -16.72
N THR A 376 -8.28 20.74 -15.63
CA THR A 376 -7.54 20.67 -14.36
C THR A 376 -6.18 20.00 -14.52
N ASN A 377 -5.15 20.58 -13.91
CA ASN A 377 -3.86 19.93 -13.75
C ASN A 377 -3.88 19.01 -12.51
N VAL A 378 -3.47 17.75 -12.67
CA VAL A 378 -3.55 16.76 -11.58
C VAL A 378 -2.67 17.13 -10.38
N TYR A 379 -1.48 17.73 -10.59
CA TYR A 379 -0.63 18.20 -9.50
C TYR A 379 -1.26 19.36 -8.72
N ALA A 380 -1.87 20.32 -9.43
CA ALA A 380 -2.61 21.41 -8.80
C ALA A 380 -3.80 20.89 -7.99
N PHE A 381 -4.53 19.90 -8.52
CA PHE A 381 -5.63 19.23 -7.82
C PHE A 381 -5.15 18.54 -6.54
N MET A 382 -4.07 17.73 -6.61
CA MET A 382 -3.54 17.01 -5.45
C MET A 382 -3.07 17.96 -4.35
N ASP A 383 -2.36 19.04 -4.72
CA ASP A 383 -1.91 20.06 -3.75
C ASP A 383 -3.11 20.77 -3.10
N ALA A 384 -4.09 21.20 -3.90
CA ALA A 384 -5.28 21.88 -3.40
C ALA A 384 -6.11 20.97 -2.45
N LEU A 385 -6.35 19.72 -2.85
CA LEU A 385 -7.10 18.75 -2.04
C LEU A 385 -6.39 18.45 -0.73
N SER A 386 -5.11 18.06 -0.78
CA SER A 386 -4.36 17.66 0.41
C SER A 386 -4.21 18.81 1.43
N ARG A 387 -4.09 20.05 0.95
CA ARG A 387 -4.06 21.23 1.82
C ARG A 387 -5.42 21.60 2.40
N ALA A 388 -6.52 21.31 1.70
CA ALA A 388 -7.88 21.57 2.19
C ALA A 388 -8.32 20.60 3.29
N LEU A 389 -7.74 19.40 3.34
CA LEU A 389 -8.08 18.38 4.33
C LEU A 389 -7.60 18.77 5.74
N PRO A 390 -8.31 18.37 6.80
CA PRO A 390 -7.84 18.53 8.17
C PRO A 390 -6.68 17.57 8.49
N GLU A 391 -5.99 17.84 9.60
CA GLU A 391 -5.07 16.88 10.23
C GLU A 391 -5.81 15.58 10.57
N GLY A 392 -5.08 14.47 10.62
CA GLY A 392 -5.65 13.16 10.91
C GLY A 392 -6.49 12.54 9.80
N SER A 393 -6.69 13.23 8.64
CA SER A 393 -7.53 12.71 7.56
C SER A 393 -6.94 11.47 6.88
N THR A 394 -7.83 10.57 6.44
CA THR A 394 -7.47 9.36 5.70
C THR A 394 -7.77 9.52 4.22
N THR A 395 -6.77 9.30 3.37
CA THR A 395 -6.91 9.26 1.92
C THR A 395 -6.50 7.89 1.39
N VAL A 396 -7.35 7.33 0.56
CA VAL A 396 -7.10 6.06 -0.15
C VAL A 396 -6.92 6.38 -1.63
N VAL A 397 -5.90 5.80 -2.24
CA VAL A 397 -5.64 5.99 -3.67
C VAL A 397 -5.59 4.67 -4.41
N THR A 398 -6.12 4.69 -5.63
CA THR A 398 -5.95 3.60 -6.58
C THR A 398 -4.56 3.67 -7.25
N ASN A 399 -4.41 3.11 -8.43
CA ASN A 399 -3.21 3.20 -9.26
C ASN A 399 -3.24 4.40 -10.24
N GLY A 400 -2.32 4.43 -11.21
CA GLY A 400 -2.28 5.44 -12.27
C GLY A 400 -1.96 6.84 -11.77
N SER A 401 -2.69 7.83 -12.27
CA SER A 401 -2.46 9.24 -11.90
C SER A 401 -2.69 9.50 -10.40
N ALA A 402 -3.65 8.83 -9.78
CA ALA A 402 -3.93 8.97 -8.34
C ALA A 402 -2.73 8.55 -7.48
N SER A 403 -2.12 7.39 -7.76
CA SER A 403 -0.97 6.91 -6.99
C SER A 403 0.32 7.66 -7.33
N VAL A 404 0.61 7.86 -8.62
CA VAL A 404 1.88 8.50 -9.05
C VAL A 404 1.93 9.95 -8.61
N VAL A 405 0.93 10.76 -8.98
CA VAL A 405 0.93 12.18 -8.62
C VAL A 405 0.67 12.35 -7.12
N GLY A 406 -0.19 11.52 -6.53
CA GLY A 406 -0.44 11.51 -5.09
C GLY A 406 0.83 11.23 -4.30
N SER A 407 1.53 10.12 -4.59
CA SER A 407 2.79 9.79 -3.89
C SER A 407 3.90 10.82 -4.10
N GLN A 408 3.86 11.61 -5.17
CA GLN A 408 4.83 12.68 -5.42
C GLN A 408 4.48 14.00 -4.73
N SER A 409 3.21 14.42 -4.78
CA SER A 409 2.81 15.81 -4.52
C SER A 409 1.87 16.00 -3.33
N TYR A 410 1.32 14.92 -2.76
CA TYR A 410 0.36 15.03 -1.66
C TYR A 410 0.99 15.66 -0.42
N PHE A 411 0.38 16.72 0.11
CA PHE A 411 0.83 17.40 1.32
C PHE A 411 0.31 16.65 2.56
N ILE A 412 1.18 15.90 3.21
CA ILE A 412 0.88 15.16 4.44
C ILE A 412 0.86 16.12 5.62
N LYS A 413 -0.27 16.17 6.33
CA LYS A 413 -0.42 16.84 7.62
C LYS A 413 -0.21 15.86 8.77
N GLU A 414 -0.07 16.39 9.97
CA GLU A 414 0.09 15.56 11.17
C GLU A 414 -1.06 14.56 11.33
N GLY A 415 -0.74 13.32 11.67
CA GLY A 415 -1.70 12.24 11.86
C GLY A 415 -2.42 11.76 10.59
N SER A 416 -2.20 12.40 9.44
CA SER A 416 -2.86 11.99 8.18
C SER A 416 -2.39 10.63 7.70
N ARG A 417 -3.29 9.90 7.03
CA ARG A 417 -3.04 8.61 6.43
C ARG A 417 -3.17 8.66 4.91
N PHE A 418 -2.23 8.02 4.21
CA PHE A 418 -2.25 7.88 2.77
C PHE A 418 -2.06 6.41 2.39
N LEU A 419 -3.16 5.76 1.98
CA LEU A 419 -3.20 4.33 1.73
C LEU A 419 -3.14 4.04 0.23
N MET A 420 -2.25 3.13 -0.15
CA MET A 420 -2.18 2.60 -1.50
C MET A 420 -1.72 1.14 -1.49
N ASN A 421 -2.16 0.37 -2.47
CA ASN A 421 -1.73 -1.00 -2.69
C ASN A 421 -0.49 -0.99 -3.59
N CYS A 422 0.70 -0.98 -2.99
CA CYS A 422 1.96 -0.83 -3.71
C CYS A 422 2.49 -2.13 -4.32
N GLY A 423 2.26 -3.25 -3.67
CA GLY A 423 2.85 -4.53 -4.07
C GLY A 423 2.32 -5.01 -5.42
N ILE A 424 1.02 -5.02 -5.60
CA ILE A 424 0.36 -5.51 -6.80
C ILE A 424 -0.26 -4.40 -7.65
N SER A 425 -0.54 -3.25 -7.06
CA SER A 425 -1.09 -2.05 -7.72
C SER A 425 -2.36 -2.32 -8.55
N SER A 426 -3.31 -3.05 -7.97
CA SER A 426 -4.55 -3.44 -8.65
C SER A 426 -5.39 -2.23 -9.06
N MET A 427 -5.88 -2.22 -10.30
CA MET A 427 -6.98 -1.34 -10.67
C MET A 427 -8.24 -1.70 -9.88
N GLY A 428 -9.07 -0.69 -9.57
CA GLY A 428 -10.28 -0.86 -8.78
C GLY A 428 -10.08 -1.04 -7.28
N TYR A 429 -8.86 -0.82 -6.76
CA TYR A 429 -8.56 -0.93 -5.35
C TYR A 429 -9.18 0.20 -4.50
N GLY A 430 -9.17 1.43 -5.01
CA GLY A 430 -9.47 2.62 -4.22
C GLY A 430 -10.86 2.62 -3.58
N LEU A 431 -11.91 2.36 -4.37
CA LEU A 431 -13.28 2.38 -3.86
C LEU A 431 -13.55 1.31 -2.78
N PRO A 432 -13.22 0.00 -2.98
CA PRO A 432 -13.33 -0.99 -1.92
C PRO A 432 -12.48 -0.67 -0.70
N ALA A 433 -11.27 -0.19 -0.91
CA ALA A 433 -10.37 0.18 0.18
C ALA A 433 -10.91 1.39 0.98
N ALA A 434 -11.58 2.32 0.32
CA ALA A 434 -12.28 3.42 1.00
C ALA A 434 -13.46 2.91 1.84
N VAL A 435 -14.20 1.90 1.36
CA VAL A 435 -15.22 1.20 2.18
C VAL A 435 -14.58 0.64 3.45
N GLY A 436 -13.49 -0.13 3.32
CA GLY A 436 -12.79 -0.72 4.47
C GLY A 436 -12.24 0.35 5.44
N ALA A 437 -11.65 1.41 4.90
CA ALA A 437 -11.11 2.51 5.68
C ALA A 437 -12.20 3.29 6.45
N ALA A 438 -13.35 3.57 5.80
CA ALA A 438 -14.48 4.25 6.43
C ALA A 438 -15.11 3.40 7.55
N VAL A 439 -15.25 2.10 7.33
CA VAL A 439 -15.72 1.15 8.36
C VAL A 439 -14.73 1.09 9.53
N ALA A 440 -13.42 1.13 9.26
CA ALA A 440 -12.38 1.04 10.28
C ALA A 440 -12.30 2.27 11.18
N SER A 441 -12.42 3.46 10.60
CA SER A 441 -12.28 4.74 11.31
C SER A 441 -13.60 5.28 11.86
N GLY A 442 -14.73 4.99 11.21
CA GLY A 442 -16.00 5.66 11.44
C GLY A 442 -16.00 7.13 10.97
N GLU A 443 -14.93 7.58 10.33
CA GLU A 443 -14.69 8.96 9.91
C GLU A 443 -14.76 9.11 8.40
N SER A 444 -14.80 10.38 7.94
CA SER A 444 -14.79 10.69 6.52
C SER A 444 -13.48 10.28 5.86
N VAL A 445 -13.56 9.53 4.76
CA VAL A 445 -12.43 9.04 3.97
C VAL A 445 -12.46 9.65 2.58
N VAL A 446 -11.33 10.19 2.15
CA VAL A 446 -11.12 10.60 0.75
C VAL A 446 -10.70 9.40 -0.08
N CYS A 447 -11.37 9.17 -1.19
CA CYS A 447 -11.03 8.14 -2.18
C CYS A 447 -10.64 8.80 -3.50
N LEU A 448 -9.44 8.52 -3.99
CA LEU A 448 -8.94 8.98 -5.29
C LEU A 448 -8.91 7.82 -6.28
N GLU A 449 -9.82 7.83 -7.23
CA GLU A 449 -9.94 6.83 -8.29
C GLU A 449 -9.63 7.43 -9.67
N GLY A 450 -9.21 6.58 -10.62
CA GLY A 450 -9.18 6.91 -12.02
C GLY A 450 -10.46 6.46 -12.73
N ASP A 451 -10.86 7.15 -13.80
CA ASP A 451 -12.05 6.83 -14.60
C ASP A 451 -12.04 5.40 -15.16
N GLY A 452 -10.86 4.87 -15.53
CA GLY A 452 -10.72 3.49 -15.96
C GLY A 452 -10.59 2.50 -14.81
N SER A 453 -9.92 2.88 -13.72
CA SER A 453 -9.69 2.00 -12.57
C SER A 453 -10.98 1.66 -11.83
N ILE A 454 -11.82 2.64 -11.56
CA ILE A 454 -13.08 2.47 -10.82
C ILE A 454 -14.01 1.45 -11.50
N MET A 455 -13.90 1.29 -12.83
CA MET A 455 -14.74 0.34 -13.58
C MET A 455 -14.58 -1.11 -13.13
N MET A 456 -13.48 -1.45 -12.46
CA MET A 456 -13.23 -2.81 -11.96
C MET A 456 -14.11 -3.18 -10.76
N ASN A 457 -14.53 -2.19 -9.94
CA ASN A 457 -15.32 -2.38 -8.73
C ASN A 457 -16.42 -1.31 -8.59
N LEU A 458 -16.94 -0.80 -9.71
CA LEU A 458 -17.93 0.28 -9.74
C LEU A 458 -19.21 -0.04 -8.93
N GLN A 459 -19.61 -1.30 -8.87
CA GLN A 459 -20.78 -1.78 -8.11
C GLN A 459 -20.66 -1.49 -6.61
N GLU A 460 -19.47 -1.29 -6.07
CA GLU A 460 -19.27 -0.97 -4.64
C GLU A 460 -19.72 0.45 -4.25
N LEU A 461 -20.10 1.28 -5.23
CA LEU A 461 -20.87 2.51 -4.94
C LEU A 461 -22.14 2.18 -4.16
N GLN A 462 -22.80 1.05 -4.48
CA GLN A 462 -23.98 0.60 -3.73
C GLN A 462 -23.61 0.20 -2.28
N THR A 463 -22.44 -0.41 -2.07
CA THR A 463 -21.95 -0.73 -0.72
C THR A 463 -21.76 0.54 0.12
N VAL A 464 -21.22 1.61 -0.48
CA VAL A 464 -21.11 2.92 0.18
C VAL A 464 -22.48 3.47 0.54
N VAL A 465 -23.42 3.48 -0.40
CA VAL A 465 -24.77 4.02 -0.21
C VAL A 465 -25.56 3.22 0.83
N THR A 466 -25.56 1.88 0.69
CA THR A 466 -26.31 0.99 1.60
C THR A 466 -25.86 1.12 3.06
N ASN A 467 -24.55 1.31 3.29
CA ASN A 467 -24.00 1.43 4.63
C ASN A 467 -23.85 2.89 5.10
N GLY A 468 -24.25 3.87 4.29
CA GLY A 468 -24.15 5.29 4.63
C GLY A 468 -22.71 5.76 4.91
N LEU A 469 -21.72 5.16 4.25
CA LEU A 469 -20.30 5.41 4.56
C LEU A 469 -19.87 6.81 4.10
N PRO A 470 -19.17 7.58 4.93
CA PRO A 470 -18.78 8.96 4.61
C PRO A 470 -17.55 9.00 3.66
N VAL A 471 -17.74 8.54 2.42
CA VAL A 471 -16.68 8.47 1.40
C VAL A 471 -16.75 9.67 0.46
N LYS A 472 -15.69 10.48 0.41
CA LYS A 472 -15.51 11.58 -0.54
C LYS A 472 -14.75 11.06 -1.75
N LEU A 473 -15.49 10.54 -2.72
CA LEU A 473 -14.92 9.94 -3.93
C LEU A 473 -14.59 11.02 -4.96
N PHE A 474 -13.33 11.11 -5.35
CA PHE A 474 -12.86 11.93 -6.47
C PHE A 474 -12.41 11.02 -7.62
N VAL A 475 -13.10 11.10 -8.74
CA VAL A 475 -12.74 10.37 -9.97
C VAL A 475 -11.92 11.29 -10.86
N ILE A 476 -10.64 10.97 -11.00
CA ILE A 476 -9.72 11.65 -11.93
C ILE A 476 -10.01 11.16 -13.34
N ASN A 477 -10.76 11.97 -14.08
CA ASN A 477 -11.15 11.67 -15.45
C ASN A 477 -10.13 12.25 -16.43
N ASN A 478 -9.23 11.41 -16.92
CA ASN A 478 -8.28 11.70 -18.00
C ASN A 478 -8.63 10.95 -19.28
N ASN A 479 -9.91 10.54 -19.40
CA ASN A 479 -10.46 9.86 -20.55
C ASN A 479 -9.76 8.53 -20.86
N GLY A 480 -9.42 7.75 -19.81
CA GLY A 480 -8.92 6.39 -19.96
C GLY A 480 -7.63 6.02 -19.22
N TYR A 481 -6.90 5.06 -19.77
CA TYR A 481 -5.69 4.50 -19.14
C TYR A 481 -4.44 5.35 -19.47
N HIS A 482 -4.29 6.44 -18.77
CA HIS A 482 -3.30 7.47 -19.04
C HIS A 482 -1.84 6.98 -19.04
N GLN A 483 -1.43 6.14 -18.09
CA GLN A 483 -0.07 5.59 -18.07
C GLN A 483 0.21 4.72 -19.30
N ILE A 484 -0.76 3.92 -19.72
CA ILE A 484 -0.61 3.06 -20.90
C ILE A 484 -0.59 3.91 -22.17
N ARG A 485 -1.43 4.97 -22.25
CA ARG A 485 -1.39 5.97 -23.32
C ARG A 485 0.00 6.56 -23.47
N GLN A 486 0.62 7.01 -22.37
CA GLN A 486 1.98 7.56 -22.40
C GLN A 486 3.01 6.51 -22.84
N THR A 487 2.91 5.28 -22.34
CA THR A 487 3.82 4.20 -22.76
C THR A 487 3.71 3.91 -24.24
N GLN A 488 2.50 3.78 -24.77
CA GLN A 488 2.29 3.51 -26.18
C GLN A 488 2.82 4.65 -27.07
N LYS A 489 2.53 5.91 -26.71
CA LYS A 489 3.04 7.09 -27.43
C LYS A 489 4.58 7.17 -27.40
N ASN A 490 5.20 6.94 -26.25
CA ASN A 490 6.64 7.14 -26.06
C ASN A 490 7.50 5.99 -26.58
N VAL A 491 7.02 4.75 -26.51
CA VAL A 491 7.81 3.55 -26.84
C VAL A 491 7.55 3.09 -28.27
N PHE A 492 6.29 3.04 -28.68
CA PHE A 492 5.91 2.43 -29.95
C PHE A 492 5.62 3.44 -31.05
N GLY A 493 5.07 4.62 -30.72
CA GLY A 493 4.74 5.65 -31.70
C GLY A 493 3.63 5.28 -32.69
N ASN A 494 2.95 4.17 -32.47
CA ASN A 494 1.86 3.66 -33.30
C ASN A 494 0.50 4.23 -32.86
N ALA A 495 -0.57 3.87 -33.59
CA ALA A 495 -1.93 4.15 -33.16
C ALA A 495 -2.21 3.52 -31.80
N LEU A 496 -2.96 4.24 -30.97
CA LEU A 496 -3.32 3.78 -29.63
C LEU A 496 -4.31 2.62 -29.70
N ILE A 497 -4.19 1.68 -28.77
CA ILE A 497 -5.10 0.54 -28.61
C ILE A 497 -5.51 0.38 -27.14
N GLY A 498 -6.80 0.14 -26.86
CA GLY A 498 -7.32 -0.23 -25.56
C GLY A 498 -7.11 0.80 -24.44
N VAL A 499 -6.92 2.08 -24.75
CA VAL A 499 -6.60 3.11 -23.75
C VAL A 499 -7.76 4.02 -23.40
N GLY A 500 -8.78 4.07 -24.23
CA GLY A 500 -9.95 4.92 -24.03
C GLY A 500 -10.59 5.34 -25.36
N PRO A 501 -11.53 6.31 -25.36
CA PRO A 501 -12.21 6.77 -26.59
C PRO A 501 -11.26 7.21 -27.71
N GLU A 502 -10.08 7.75 -27.37
CA GLU A 502 -9.05 8.14 -28.33
C GLU A 502 -8.55 6.95 -29.19
N SER A 503 -8.54 5.74 -28.65
CA SER A 503 -8.18 4.53 -29.40
C SER A 503 -9.33 3.96 -30.26
N GLY A 504 -10.56 4.41 -30.02
CA GLY A 504 -11.75 3.99 -30.78
C GLY A 504 -12.32 2.62 -30.42
N ASP A 505 -11.70 1.89 -29.51
CA ASP A 505 -12.02 0.52 -29.14
C ASP A 505 -12.45 0.34 -27.67
N LEU A 506 -12.34 1.38 -26.84
CA LEU A 506 -12.73 1.38 -25.43
C LEU A 506 -13.41 2.69 -25.06
N GLY A 507 -14.52 2.61 -24.31
CA GLY A 507 -15.23 3.78 -23.80
C GLY A 507 -15.52 3.70 -22.31
N PHE A 508 -15.86 4.84 -21.72
CA PHE A 508 -16.23 4.95 -20.31
C PHE A 508 -17.62 5.59 -20.16
N PRO A 509 -18.38 5.26 -19.11
CA PRO A 509 -19.69 5.85 -18.88
C PRO A 509 -19.56 7.31 -18.40
N SER A 510 -20.66 8.05 -18.46
CA SER A 510 -20.80 9.33 -17.76
C SER A 510 -20.90 9.09 -16.26
N PHE A 511 -19.94 9.57 -15.48
CA PHE A 511 -19.99 9.44 -14.02
C PHE A 511 -21.11 10.26 -13.37
N GLU A 512 -21.59 11.32 -14.02
CA GLU A 512 -22.82 12.02 -13.60
C GLU A 512 -24.05 11.09 -13.65
N ARG A 513 -24.20 10.30 -14.74
CA ARG A 513 -25.30 9.33 -14.85
C ARG A 513 -25.12 8.18 -13.87
N ILE A 514 -23.89 7.73 -13.63
CA ILE A 514 -23.56 6.71 -12.64
C ILE A 514 -23.95 7.23 -11.24
N ALA A 515 -23.52 8.42 -10.85
CA ALA A 515 -23.88 9.01 -9.56
C ALA A 515 -25.40 9.06 -9.37
N ARG A 516 -26.15 9.49 -10.39
CA ARG A 516 -27.62 9.48 -10.37
C ARG A 516 -28.20 8.08 -10.21
N ALA A 517 -27.64 7.08 -10.89
CA ALA A 517 -28.12 5.70 -10.79
C ALA A 517 -27.94 5.10 -9.40
N PHE A 518 -26.90 5.49 -8.67
CA PHE A 518 -26.64 5.09 -7.29
C PHE A 518 -27.15 6.12 -6.26
N GLU A 519 -27.92 7.10 -6.68
CA GLU A 519 -28.51 8.15 -5.80
C GLU A 519 -27.46 8.92 -4.99
N MET A 520 -26.27 9.13 -5.57
CA MET A 520 -25.17 9.87 -4.96
C MET A 520 -25.17 11.33 -5.40
N PRO A 521 -24.89 12.29 -4.49
CA PRO A 521 -24.58 13.66 -4.89
C PRO A 521 -23.41 13.69 -5.88
N TYR A 522 -23.51 14.58 -6.88
CA TYR A 522 -22.50 14.71 -7.93
C TYR A 522 -21.95 16.13 -8.00
N ILE A 523 -20.63 16.24 -8.04
CA ILE A 523 -19.92 17.52 -8.23
C ILE A 523 -18.98 17.37 -9.42
N LYS A 524 -18.89 18.42 -10.25
CA LYS A 524 -17.99 18.49 -11.40
C LYS A 524 -16.91 19.54 -11.15
N ILE A 525 -15.65 19.18 -11.41
CA ILE A 525 -14.48 20.07 -11.46
C ILE A 525 -13.89 20.01 -12.88
N SER A 526 -13.79 21.15 -13.56
CA SER A 526 -13.35 21.21 -14.96
C SER A 526 -12.09 22.03 -15.18
N SER A 527 -11.66 22.83 -14.21
CA SER A 527 -10.49 23.71 -14.32
C SER A 527 -9.82 23.96 -12.97
N ASN A 528 -8.59 24.44 -13.00
CA ASN A 528 -7.87 24.83 -11.78
C ASN A 528 -8.59 25.95 -10.99
N ALA A 529 -9.30 26.84 -11.68
CA ALA A 529 -10.01 27.95 -11.06
C ALA A 529 -11.14 27.48 -10.12
N GLU A 530 -11.71 26.31 -10.38
CA GLU A 530 -12.81 25.74 -9.58
C GLU A 530 -12.34 24.95 -8.36
N LEU A 531 -11.03 24.61 -8.26
CA LEU A 531 -10.50 23.66 -7.27
C LEU A 531 -10.89 24.01 -5.85
N HIS A 532 -10.59 25.23 -5.39
CA HIS A 532 -10.85 25.61 -3.99
C HIS A 532 -12.32 25.53 -3.62
N GLU A 533 -13.19 26.07 -4.46
CA GLU A 533 -14.63 26.11 -4.20
C GLU A 533 -15.23 24.70 -4.20
N LYS A 534 -14.95 23.92 -5.25
CA LYS A 534 -15.57 22.61 -5.46
C LYS A 534 -15.01 21.53 -4.54
N ILE A 535 -13.71 21.57 -4.21
CA ILE A 535 -13.14 20.70 -3.18
C ILE A 535 -13.80 21.00 -1.82
N ALA A 536 -13.91 22.27 -1.43
CA ALA A 536 -14.55 22.64 -0.19
C ALA A 536 -16.04 22.26 -0.18
N GLN A 537 -16.73 22.34 -1.32
CA GLN A 537 -18.11 21.84 -1.46
C GLN A 537 -18.15 20.32 -1.21
N ALA A 538 -17.31 19.53 -1.89
CA ALA A 538 -17.27 18.08 -1.77
C ALA A 538 -16.96 17.62 -0.33
N LEU A 539 -16.03 18.29 0.35
CA LEU A 539 -15.67 17.95 1.72
C LEU A 539 -16.78 18.29 2.73
N ARG A 540 -17.61 19.27 2.44
CA ARG A 540 -18.77 19.64 3.30
C ARG A 540 -20.03 18.81 3.06
N GLU A 541 -20.13 18.09 1.92
CA GLU A 541 -21.29 17.22 1.67
C GLU A 541 -21.47 16.23 2.83
N PRO A 542 -22.65 16.07 3.38
CA PRO A 542 -22.90 15.07 4.40
C PRO A 542 -22.78 13.65 3.81
N GLY A 543 -22.18 12.73 4.54
CA GLY A 543 -22.05 11.35 4.09
C GLY A 543 -21.12 11.21 2.86
N TYR A 544 -21.63 10.64 1.78
CA TYR A 544 -20.88 10.34 0.56
C TYR A 544 -21.15 11.33 -0.57
N VAL A 545 -20.17 11.46 -1.48
CA VAL A 545 -20.29 12.27 -2.69
C VAL A 545 -19.38 11.73 -3.78
N LEU A 546 -19.80 11.80 -5.04
CA LEU A 546 -18.95 11.55 -6.21
C LEU A 546 -18.58 12.88 -6.85
N THR A 547 -17.29 13.18 -6.87
CA THR A 547 -16.71 14.36 -7.53
C THR A 547 -15.90 13.94 -8.73
N GLU A 548 -16.30 14.34 -9.93
CA GLU A 548 -15.57 14.05 -11.16
C GLU A 548 -14.63 15.20 -11.49
N VAL A 549 -13.34 14.93 -11.60
CA VAL A 549 -12.28 15.91 -11.88
C VAL A 549 -11.77 15.69 -13.29
N PHE A 550 -12.17 16.56 -14.23
CA PHE A 550 -11.72 16.51 -15.60
C PHE A 550 -10.31 17.07 -15.75
N VAL A 551 -9.37 16.18 -16.03
CA VAL A 551 -7.96 16.54 -16.13
C VAL A 551 -7.44 16.44 -17.57
N THR A 552 -6.32 17.10 -17.85
CA THR A 552 -5.70 17.04 -19.16
C THR A 552 -5.14 15.66 -19.47
N GLU A 553 -5.40 15.17 -20.67
CA GLU A 553 -4.86 13.90 -21.19
C GLU A 553 -3.36 14.00 -21.54
N GLU A 554 -2.82 15.21 -21.61
CA GLU A 554 -1.40 15.48 -21.89
C GLU A 554 -0.55 15.63 -20.62
N GLN A 555 -1.12 15.34 -19.44
CA GLN A 555 -0.40 15.43 -18.17
C GLN A 555 0.83 14.52 -18.16
N LYS A 556 2.01 15.10 -17.98
CA LYS A 556 3.23 14.32 -17.75
C LYS A 556 3.43 14.06 -16.26
N PHE A 557 4.00 12.91 -15.95
CA PHE A 557 4.48 12.63 -14.58
C PHE A 557 5.93 13.12 -14.46
N GLU A 558 6.14 14.10 -13.61
CA GLU A 558 7.43 14.78 -13.43
C GLU A 558 7.62 15.24 -11.98
N PRO A 559 8.81 14.99 -11.37
CA PRO A 559 9.96 14.29 -11.94
C PRO A 559 9.77 12.76 -11.94
N LYS A 560 10.51 12.05 -12.80
CA LYS A 560 10.52 10.58 -12.79
C LYS A 560 11.83 10.03 -13.37
N SER A 561 12.17 8.81 -12.98
CA SER A 561 13.17 8.03 -13.72
C SER A 561 12.68 7.76 -15.15
N ALA A 562 13.51 8.00 -16.13
CA ALA A 562 13.18 7.79 -17.53
C ALA A 562 14.37 7.20 -18.27
N THR A 563 14.09 6.28 -19.20
CA THR A 563 15.12 5.73 -20.08
C THR A 563 15.67 6.84 -20.98
N LYS A 564 16.99 6.92 -21.05
CA LYS A 564 17.73 7.83 -21.91
C LYS A 564 18.30 7.05 -23.10
N ARG A 565 18.12 7.59 -24.31
CA ARG A 565 18.75 7.03 -25.50
C ARG A 565 20.11 7.70 -25.70
N LEU A 566 21.15 6.91 -25.76
CA LEU A 566 22.51 7.36 -26.04
C LEU A 566 22.71 7.66 -27.54
N PRO A 567 23.75 8.43 -27.92
CA PRO A 567 24.05 8.72 -29.34
C PRO A 567 24.25 7.48 -30.20
N ASP A 568 24.72 6.37 -29.61
CA ASP A 568 24.92 5.07 -30.29
C ASP A 568 23.64 4.23 -30.39
N GLY A 569 22.49 4.78 -29.95
CA GLY A 569 21.18 4.13 -29.98
C GLY A 569 20.87 3.22 -28.79
N ARG A 570 21.84 2.90 -27.91
CA ARG A 570 21.60 2.13 -26.69
C ARG A 570 20.66 2.87 -25.73
N LEU A 571 19.91 2.11 -24.98
CA LEU A 571 19.04 2.62 -23.91
C LEU A 571 19.74 2.44 -22.58
N THR A 572 19.72 3.47 -21.73
CA THR A 572 20.25 3.43 -20.38
C THR A 572 19.23 3.99 -19.38
N SER A 573 19.28 3.52 -18.14
CA SER A 573 18.53 4.09 -17.03
C SER A 573 19.49 4.94 -16.20
N PRO A 574 19.38 6.27 -16.24
CA PRO A 574 20.21 7.15 -15.42
C PRO A 574 20.04 6.86 -13.93
N PRO A 575 21.03 7.22 -13.10
CA PRO A 575 20.89 7.14 -11.65
C PRO A 575 19.76 8.05 -11.15
N LEU A 576 19.25 7.80 -9.95
CA LEU A 576 18.05 8.48 -9.44
C LEU A 576 18.26 9.97 -9.12
N GLU A 577 19.47 10.47 -9.09
CA GLU A 577 19.74 11.92 -9.06
C GLU A 577 19.44 12.61 -10.40
N ASP A 578 19.41 11.86 -11.51
CA ASP A 578 19.21 12.39 -12.86
C ASP A 578 17.79 12.04 -13.38
N LEU A 579 16.77 12.56 -12.71
CA LEU A 579 15.37 12.36 -13.08
C LEU A 579 14.96 13.24 -14.29
N ALA A 580 14.03 12.75 -15.11
CA ALA A 580 13.39 13.56 -16.14
C ALA A 580 12.30 14.50 -15.55
N PRO A 581 12.14 15.73 -16.09
CA PRO A 581 12.95 16.37 -17.13
C PRO A 581 14.39 16.58 -16.65
N PHE A 582 15.36 16.18 -17.47
CA PHE A 582 16.76 16.22 -17.07
C PHE A 582 17.25 17.64 -16.81
N LEU A 583 17.94 17.84 -15.69
CA LEU A 583 18.57 19.12 -15.37
C LEU A 583 19.78 19.38 -16.30
N PRO A 584 20.12 20.66 -16.53
CA PRO A 584 21.41 21.01 -17.13
C PRO A 584 22.57 20.34 -16.35
N ARG A 585 23.58 19.82 -17.03
CA ARG A 585 24.65 19.04 -16.39
C ARG A 585 25.39 19.83 -15.30
N GLU A 586 25.62 21.12 -15.52
CA GLU A 586 26.23 22.00 -14.53
C GLU A 586 25.36 22.18 -13.29
N GLU A 587 24.03 22.23 -13.47
CA GLU A 587 23.09 22.32 -12.37
C GLU A 587 23.04 21.00 -11.59
N LEU A 588 22.98 19.86 -12.28
CA LEU A 588 23.05 18.56 -11.64
C LEU A 588 24.37 18.40 -10.85
N ALA A 589 25.50 18.77 -11.45
CA ALA A 589 26.83 18.70 -10.82
C ALA A 589 26.91 19.53 -9.53
N ARG A 590 26.31 20.72 -9.51
CA ARG A 590 26.26 21.56 -8.29
C ARG A 590 25.47 20.95 -7.14
N ASN A 591 24.57 20.03 -7.43
CA ASN A 591 23.75 19.33 -6.43
C ASN A 591 24.36 18.00 -5.98
N MET A 592 25.52 17.61 -6.52
CA MET A 592 26.14 16.34 -6.18
C MET A 592 27.43 16.56 -5.36
N TYR A 593 27.55 15.80 -4.27
CA TYR A 593 28.72 15.70 -3.40
C TYR A 593 29.60 14.50 -3.73
N ILE A 594 29.15 13.69 -4.69
CA ILE A 594 29.84 12.51 -5.21
C ILE A 594 30.01 12.66 -6.72
N PRO A 595 30.99 11.98 -7.34
CA PRO A 595 31.18 12.05 -8.78
C PRO A 595 29.92 11.67 -9.56
N LEU A 596 29.61 12.43 -10.61
CA LEU A 596 28.56 12.09 -11.55
C LEU A 596 28.96 10.83 -12.31
N ILE A 597 27.95 10.03 -12.63
CA ILE A 597 28.09 8.91 -13.56
C ILE A 597 27.68 9.40 -14.93
N GLU A 598 28.60 9.31 -15.89
CA GLU A 598 28.27 9.62 -17.27
C GLU A 598 27.43 8.49 -17.88
N PRO A 599 26.40 8.83 -18.68
CA PRO A 599 25.48 7.86 -19.25
C PRO A 599 26.15 6.79 -20.13
N ASP A 600 27.35 7.06 -20.62
CA ASP A 600 28.09 6.21 -21.58
C ASP A 600 28.82 5.05 -20.92
N GLY A 601 28.71 4.87 -19.60
CA GLY A 601 29.41 3.82 -18.87
C GLY A 601 30.93 4.03 -18.83
N GLY A 602 31.40 5.22 -19.14
CA GLY A 602 32.76 5.63 -18.93
C GLY A 602 33.07 5.61 -17.43
N LYS A 603 34.01 4.77 -17.02
CA LYS A 603 34.60 4.87 -15.69
C LYS A 603 35.23 6.25 -15.57
N ALA A 604 34.73 7.06 -14.63
CA ALA A 604 35.48 8.22 -14.16
C ALA A 604 36.80 7.79 -13.55
#